data_84e77c4bffa35838eb026ab2db795c4d
#
_entry.id   84e77c4bffa35838eb026ab2db795c4d
#
_cell.length_a   1.000
_cell.length_b   1.000
_cell.length_c   1.000
_cell.angle_alpha   90.00
_cell.angle_beta   90.00
_cell.angle_gamma   90.00
#
_symmetry.space_group_name_H-M   'P 1'
#
loop_
_entity.id
_entity.type
_entity.pdbx_description
1 polymer ?
#
loop_
_entity_poly.entity_id
_entity_poly.type
_entity_poly.pdbx_seq_one_letter_code
_entity_poly.pdbx_strand_id
1 'polypeptide(L)'
;MEKTRIKGNVHYVGVNDRNKHRFEAMWPLPYGVSYNSYLIDDEMVALVDTVDICYFEVYLRKIKQVIGERPINYLIINHMEPDHSGSIRLIKQHYPEIIIVGNKQTFGMIEGFYGVTGEQYLVKDGDFLALGRHKLRFYMTPMVHWPETMMTFDETDGVLFSGDGFGCFGTVDGGFLDTRINLDKYWGEMVRYYSNIVGKYGSPVQKALQKLGGLPISAICSTHGPVWTENIARVIGIYDRLSRYDADEGVVIAYGSMYGNTEQMAEAIAEELSAQGVKNIVMHNVAKSHPSYIIADIFRYKGLIIGSPTYSNQIFPEVESLLSKILVREVKGRYLGYFGSFAWAGA
;
A
#
# COMPACT_ATOMS: atom_id res chain seq x y z
N MET A 1 -10.31 20.33 -16.94
CA MET A 1 -10.03 20.62 -15.52
C MET A 1 -10.99 19.89 -14.56
N GLU A 2 -12.32 19.89 -14.75
CA GLU A 2 -13.23 19.15 -13.84
C GLU A 2 -12.96 17.64 -13.74
N LYS A 3 -12.50 17.01 -14.82
CA LYS A 3 -12.26 15.56 -14.85
C LYS A 3 -11.09 15.09 -13.97
N THR A 4 -10.17 15.98 -13.60
CA THR A 4 -8.98 15.68 -12.78
C THR A 4 -9.11 16.20 -11.35
N ARG A 5 -10.10 17.05 -11.06
CA ARG A 5 -10.25 17.76 -9.79
C ARG A 5 -10.69 16.80 -8.67
N ILE A 6 -9.98 16.87 -7.56
CA ILE A 6 -10.31 16.18 -6.31
C ILE A 6 -11.12 17.14 -5.43
N LYS A 7 -10.50 18.22 -4.99
CA LYS A 7 -11.10 19.26 -4.16
C LYS A 7 -10.36 20.58 -4.38
N GLY A 8 -11.09 21.70 -4.36
CA GLY A 8 -10.48 23.00 -4.63
C GLY A 8 -9.66 23.00 -5.92
N ASN A 9 -8.39 23.32 -5.80
CA ASN A 9 -7.42 23.31 -6.90
C ASN A 9 -6.43 22.11 -6.82
N VAL A 10 -6.81 21.06 -6.13
CA VAL A 10 -6.05 19.80 -6.08
C VAL A 10 -6.52 18.88 -7.21
N HIS A 11 -5.58 18.41 -8.03
CA HIS A 11 -5.84 17.61 -9.23
C HIS A 11 -5.11 16.26 -9.18
N TYR A 12 -5.77 15.22 -9.67
CA TYR A 12 -5.18 13.91 -9.92
C TYR A 12 -4.48 13.89 -11.28
N VAL A 13 -3.20 13.55 -11.30
CA VAL A 13 -2.40 13.41 -12.52
C VAL A 13 -1.75 12.04 -12.67
N GLY A 14 -2.12 11.09 -11.80
CA GLY A 14 -1.61 9.72 -11.78
C GLY A 14 -1.96 8.90 -13.02
N VAL A 15 -1.38 7.70 -13.09
CA VAL A 15 -1.50 6.77 -14.23
C VAL A 15 -1.91 5.37 -13.77
N ASN A 16 -2.45 4.56 -14.68
CA ASN A 16 -2.76 3.16 -14.45
C ASN A 16 -1.76 2.27 -15.20
N ASP A 17 -1.20 1.30 -14.50
CA ASP A 17 -0.41 0.21 -15.08
C ASP A 17 -1.23 -1.09 -15.08
N ARG A 18 -1.71 -1.48 -16.25
CA ARG A 18 -2.48 -2.72 -16.44
C ARG A 18 -1.61 -3.89 -16.89
N ASN A 19 -0.33 -3.63 -17.16
CA ASN A 19 0.59 -4.62 -17.73
C ASN A 19 1.57 -5.18 -16.70
N LYS A 20 1.75 -4.53 -15.56
CA LYS A 20 2.62 -5.02 -14.50
C LYS A 20 2.02 -6.26 -13.85
N HIS A 21 2.72 -7.38 -13.97
CA HIS A 21 2.25 -8.66 -13.45
C HIS A 21 2.45 -8.82 -11.94
N ARG A 22 3.49 -8.16 -11.39
CA ARG A 22 3.83 -8.28 -9.96
C ARG A 22 4.30 -6.94 -9.41
N PHE A 23 3.80 -6.55 -8.25
CA PHE A 23 4.35 -5.47 -7.43
C PHE A 23 5.62 -5.97 -6.73
N GLU A 24 6.67 -5.14 -6.64
CA GLU A 24 8.00 -5.51 -6.12
C GLU A 24 8.54 -6.84 -6.68
N ALA A 25 8.20 -7.19 -7.91
CA ALA A 25 8.50 -8.49 -8.54
C ALA A 25 7.97 -9.73 -7.78
N MET A 26 7.23 -9.57 -6.69
CA MET A 26 6.75 -10.63 -5.82
C MET A 26 5.23 -10.82 -5.84
N TRP A 27 4.46 -9.73 -5.74
CA TRP A 27 3.03 -9.78 -5.44
C TRP A 27 2.17 -9.68 -6.70
N PRO A 28 1.37 -10.69 -7.05
CA PRO A 28 0.55 -10.66 -8.25
C PRO A 28 -0.41 -9.46 -8.27
N LEU A 29 -0.57 -8.89 -9.45
CA LEU A 29 -1.45 -7.75 -9.72
C LEU A 29 -2.55 -8.13 -10.72
N PRO A 30 -3.55 -8.93 -10.32
CA PRO A 30 -4.61 -9.36 -11.23
C PRO A 30 -5.44 -8.18 -11.75
N TYR A 31 -5.48 -7.08 -11.02
CA TYR A 31 -6.19 -5.85 -11.39
C TYR A 31 -5.23 -4.69 -11.74
N GLY A 32 -3.94 -5.00 -12.01
CA GLY A 32 -2.92 -3.98 -12.22
C GLY A 32 -2.63 -3.15 -10.98
N VAL A 33 -2.08 -1.96 -11.18
CA VAL A 33 -1.78 -0.99 -10.12
C VAL A 33 -1.95 0.45 -10.66
N SER A 34 -2.33 1.38 -9.84
CA SER A 34 -2.25 2.82 -10.16
C SER A 34 -1.02 3.41 -9.50
N TYR A 35 -0.36 4.34 -10.18
CA TYR A 35 0.65 5.22 -9.61
C TYR A 35 0.05 6.61 -9.56
N ASN A 36 -0.30 7.03 -8.36
CA ASN A 36 -1.00 8.28 -8.15
C ASN A 36 0.00 9.39 -7.84
N SER A 37 -0.17 10.49 -8.53
CA SER A 37 0.50 11.75 -8.27
C SER A 37 -0.53 12.87 -8.32
N TYR A 38 -0.26 13.94 -7.62
CA TYR A 38 -1.21 15.01 -7.41
C TYR A 38 -0.57 16.35 -7.71
N LEU A 39 -1.37 17.28 -8.22
CA LEU A 39 -0.93 18.61 -8.55
C LEU A 39 -1.82 19.63 -7.84
N ILE A 40 -1.21 20.58 -7.16
CA ILE A 40 -1.87 21.70 -6.50
C ILE A 40 -1.63 22.93 -7.37
N ASP A 41 -2.71 23.41 -8.00
CA ASP A 41 -2.68 24.58 -8.90
C ASP A 41 -2.99 25.85 -8.10
N ASP A 42 -1.92 26.51 -7.63
CA ASP A 42 -1.99 27.74 -6.84
C ASP A 42 -1.07 28.83 -7.44
N GLU A 43 -0.81 29.91 -6.71
CA GLU A 43 0.18 30.93 -7.09
C GLU A 43 1.52 30.29 -7.38
N MET A 44 2.00 29.44 -6.46
CA MET A 44 3.06 28.47 -6.68
C MET A 44 2.50 27.08 -6.91
N VAL A 45 2.88 26.45 -8.02
CA VAL A 45 2.44 25.11 -8.37
C VAL A 45 3.27 24.08 -7.63
N ALA A 46 2.60 23.16 -6.96
CA ALA A 46 3.26 22.03 -6.32
C ALA A 46 2.81 20.69 -6.92
N LEU A 47 3.77 19.81 -7.18
CA LEU A 47 3.58 18.43 -7.57
C LEU A 47 3.87 17.55 -6.36
N VAL A 48 3.02 16.55 -6.08
CA VAL A 48 3.16 15.65 -4.95
C VAL A 48 3.38 14.23 -5.45
N ASP A 49 4.51 13.66 -5.11
CA ASP A 49 5.06 12.39 -5.61
C ASP A 49 5.11 12.35 -7.14
N THR A 50 5.65 11.30 -7.72
CA THR A 50 5.68 11.11 -9.16
C THR A 50 5.05 9.77 -9.55
N VAL A 51 5.41 9.19 -10.68
CA VAL A 51 4.94 7.89 -11.15
C VAL A 51 6.11 7.04 -11.61
N ASP A 52 5.87 5.75 -11.84
CA ASP A 52 6.84 4.85 -12.47
C ASP A 52 7.34 5.44 -13.79
N ILE A 53 8.66 5.41 -13.99
CA ILE A 53 9.35 6.03 -15.13
C ILE A 53 8.79 5.58 -16.48
N CYS A 54 8.27 4.35 -16.58
CA CYS A 54 7.69 3.82 -17.80
C CYS A 54 6.47 4.60 -18.30
N TYR A 55 5.84 5.39 -17.42
CA TYR A 55 4.64 6.16 -17.73
C TYR A 55 4.89 7.68 -17.82
N PHE A 56 6.15 8.11 -17.82
CA PHE A 56 6.53 9.53 -17.76
C PHE A 56 5.84 10.39 -18.82
N GLU A 57 5.80 9.95 -20.07
CA GLU A 57 5.21 10.73 -21.17
C GLU A 57 3.69 10.96 -20.98
N VAL A 58 2.98 9.95 -20.50
CA VAL A 58 1.55 10.08 -20.18
C VAL A 58 1.34 11.02 -19.00
N TYR A 59 2.20 10.90 -18.00
CA TYR A 59 2.20 11.70 -16.80
C TYR A 59 2.45 13.19 -17.11
N LEU A 60 3.51 13.50 -17.84
CA LEU A 60 3.85 14.87 -18.25
C LEU A 60 2.70 15.54 -19.04
N ARG A 61 2.07 14.78 -19.93
CA ARG A 61 0.90 15.26 -20.68
C ARG A 61 -0.26 15.63 -19.76
N LYS A 62 -0.54 14.80 -18.73
CA LYS A 62 -1.59 15.11 -17.74
C LYS A 62 -1.29 16.34 -16.91
N ILE A 63 -0.04 16.51 -16.49
CA ILE A 63 0.42 17.74 -15.82
C ILE A 63 0.15 18.96 -16.71
N LYS A 64 0.61 18.94 -17.97
CA LYS A 64 0.39 20.04 -18.92
C LYS A 64 -1.08 20.31 -19.22
N GLN A 65 -1.94 19.31 -19.19
CA GLN A 65 -3.40 19.51 -19.33
C GLN A 65 -4.00 20.32 -18.17
N VAL A 66 -3.39 20.31 -17.00
CA VAL A 66 -3.86 21.09 -15.84
C VAL A 66 -3.27 22.50 -15.85
N ILE A 67 -1.96 22.63 -15.95
CA ILE A 67 -1.25 23.91 -15.75
C ILE A 67 -0.78 24.58 -17.05
N GLY A 68 -0.95 23.94 -18.21
CA GLY A 68 -0.39 24.44 -19.47
C GLY A 68 1.13 24.46 -19.43
N GLU A 69 1.70 25.60 -19.77
CA GLU A 69 3.16 25.82 -19.77
C GLU A 69 3.66 26.54 -18.49
N ARG A 70 2.82 26.63 -17.45
CA ARG A 70 3.26 27.19 -16.15
C ARG A 70 4.38 26.34 -15.55
N PRO A 71 5.35 26.94 -14.87
CA PRO A 71 6.39 26.22 -14.15
C PRO A 71 5.78 25.47 -12.96
N ILE A 72 6.41 24.38 -12.58
CA ILE A 72 6.18 23.71 -11.29
C ILE A 72 7.25 24.25 -10.33
N ASN A 73 6.81 24.85 -9.23
CA ASN A 73 7.71 25.48 -8.27
C ASN A 73 8.28 24.44 -7.29
N TYR A 74 7.44 23.48 -6.84
CA TYR A 74 7.81 22.49 -5.84
C TYR A 74 7.47 21.08 -6.30
N LEU A 75 8.37 20.13 -6.00
CA LEU A 75 8.12 18.69 -6.05
C LEU A 75 8.25 18.14 -4.64
N ILE A 76 7.11 17.77 -4.05
CA ILE A 76 7.04 17.22 -2.70
C ILE A 76 7.15 15.71 -2.81
N ILE A 77 8.09 15.10 -2.09
CA ILE A 77 8.30 13.66 -2.09
C ILE A 77 7.93 13.09 -0.72
N ASN A 78 6.81 12.40 -0.65
CA ASN A 78 6.36 11.71 0.55
C ASN A 78 7.06 10.36 0.71
N HIS A 79 7.39 9.69 -0.41
CA HIS A 79 7.99 8.36 -0.40
C HIS A 79 8.93 8.14 -1.59
N MET A 80 9.99 7.35 -1.38
CA MET A 80 11.10 7.18 -2.33
C MET A 80 11.09 5.84 -3.08
N GLU A 81 10.07 5.02 -2.93
CA GLU A 81 9.98 3.80 -3.72
C GLU A 81 9.93 4.13 -5.23
N PRO A 82 10.69 3.41 -6.08
CA PRO A 82 10.87 3.79 -7.48
C PRO A 82 9.60 3.89 -8.33
N ASP A 83 8.53 3.22 -7.95
CA ASP A 83 7.27 3.24 -8.69
C ASP A 83 6.49 4.58 -8.54
N HIS A 84 6.86 5.42 -7.58
CA HIS A 84 6.37 6.81 -7.48
C HIS A 84 7.48 7.84 -7.22
N SER A 85 8.74 7.44 -7.30
CA SER A 85 9.87 8.36 -7.33
C SER A 85 10.68 8.31 -8.63
N GLY A 86 10.46 7.28 -9.46
CA GLY A 86 11.26 7.00 -10.66
C GLY A 86 11.26 8.11 -11.71
N SER A 87 10.24 8.95 -11.74
CA SER A 87 10.15 10.08 -12.67
C SER A 87 10.81 11.37 -12.17
N ILE A 88 11.36 11.42 -10.95
CA ILE A 88 11.97 12.63 -10.36
C ILE A 88 13.02 13.25 -11.29
N ARG A 89 13.94 12.42 -11.82
CA ARG A 89 15.01 12.89 -12.71
C ARG A 89 14.46 13.56 -13.97
N LEU A 90 13.44 12.97 -14.58
CA LEU A 90 12.83 13.52 -15.80
C LEU A 90 12.01 14.78 -15.51
N ILE A 91 11.31 14.84 -14.38
CA ILE A 91 10.62 16.06 -13.93
C ILE A 91 11.64 17.20 -13.75
N LYS A 92 12.77 16.94 -13.08
CA LYS A 92 13.84 17.94 -12.89
C LYS A 92 14.46 18.41 -14.21
N GLN A 93 14.53 17.54 -15.21
CA GLN A 93 14.99 17.91 -16.56
C GLN A 93 13.99 18.81 -17.30
N HIS A 94 12.68 18.56 -17.16
CA HIS A 94 11.62 19.35 -17.79
C HIS A 94 11.34 20.68 -17.07
N TYR A 95 11.56 20.70 -15.74
CA TYR A 95 11.37 21.87 -14.87
C TYR A 95 12.66 22.13 -14.08
N PRO A 96 13.71 22.71 -14.72
CA PRO A 96 15.04 22.83 -14.09
C PRO A 96 15.05 23.64 -12.78
N GLU A 97 14.15 24.60 -12.66
CA GLU A 97 14.04 25.49 -11.50
C GLU A 97 13.20 24.90 -10.34
N ILE A 98 12.65 23.68 -10.52
CA ILE A 98 11.82 23.04 -9.50
C ILE A 98 12.63 22.79 -8.21
N ILE A 99 12.07 23.16 -7.08
CA ILE A 99 12.63 22.92 -5.75
C ILE A 99 12.06 21.59 -5.24
N ILE A 100 12.94 20.67 -4.87
CA ILE A 100 12.50 19.38 -4.29
C ILE A 100 12.29 19.56 -2.79
N VAL A 101 11.12 19.18 -2.30
CA VAL A 101 10.73 19.24 -0.89
C VAL A 101 10.74 17.84 -0.30
N GLY A 102 11.47 17.64 0.78
CA GLY A 102 11.58 16.33 1.44
C GLY A 102 12.37 16.41 2.74
N ASN A 103 12.49 15.29 3.42
CA ASN A 103 13.35 15.21 4.59
C ASN A 103 14.79 14.81 4.24
N LYS A 104 15.68 14.78 5.24
CA LYS A 104 17.10 14.47 5.03
C LYS A 104 17.34 13.10 4.39
N GLN A 105 16.56 12.08 4.75
CA GLN A 105 16.70 10.74 4.20
C GLN A 105 16.24 10.68 2.76
N THR A 106 15.14 11.38 2.44
CA THR A 106 14.64 11.54 1.05
C THR A 106 15.74 12.07 0.13
N PHE A 107 16.45 13.12 0.52
CA PHE A 107 17.50 13.69 -0.32
C PHE A 107 18.68 12.74 -0.51
N GLY A 108 19.11 12.01 0.52
CA GLY A 108 20.14 10.99 0.39
C GLY A 108 19.74 9.86 -0.58
N MET A 109 18.46 9.47 -0.60
CA MET A 109 17.93 8.47 -1.54
C MET A 109 17.82 9.03 -2.97
N ILE A 110 17.38 10.28 -3.16
CA ILE A 110 17.31 10.93 -4.46
C ILE A 110 18.69 11.00 -5.11
N GLU A 111 19.71 11.39 -4.36
CA GLU A 111 21.09 11.41 -4.83
C GLU A 111 21.58 10.00 -5.18
N GLY A 112 21.36 9.03 -4.26
CA GLY A 112 21.80 7.65 -4.45
C GLY A 112 21.10 6.93 -5.60
N PHE A 113 19.78 7.08 -5.79
CA PHE A 113 19.03 6.37 -6.83
C PHE A 113 19.10 7.05 -8.19
N TYR A 114 19.09 8.39 -8.22
CA TYR A 114 18.88 9.13 -9.45
C TYR A 114 20.02 10.08 -9.81
N GLY A 115 21.00 10.30 -8.92
CA GLY A 115 22.08 11.27 -9.10
C GLY A 115 21.55 12.69 -9.27
N VAL A 116 20.37 12.99 -8.73
CA VAL A 116 19.76 14.32 -8.79
C VAL A 116 20.24 15.14 -7.61
N THR A 117 20.84 16.28 -7.94
CA THR A 117 21.24 17.33 -7.00
C THR A 117 20.56 18.63 -7.40
N GLY A 118 20.61 19.66 -6.58
CA GLY A 118 20.02 20.97 -6.87
C GLY A 118 19.38 21.59 -5.64
N GLU A 119 18.51 22.55 -5.85
CA GLU A 119 17.86 23.27 -4.76
C GLU A 119 16.90 22.33 -4.02
N GLN A 120 17.02 22.30 -2.68
CA GLN A 120 16.32 21.44 -1.77
C GLN A 120 15.62 22.27 -0.71
N TYR A 121 14.37 21.93 -0.43
CA TYR A 121 13.63 22.48 0.71
C TYR A 121 13.49 21.40 1.77
N LEU A 122 14.39 21.44 2.76
CA LEU A 122 14.43 20.47 3.84
C LEU A 122 13.29 20.72 4.84
N VAL A 123 12.46 19.71 5.07
CA VAL A 123 11.36 19.76 6.04
C VAL A 123 11.52 18.78 7.18
N LYS A 124 10.93 19.12 8.31
CA LYS A 124 10.83 18.32 9.54
C LYS A 124 9.37 18.15 9.94
N ASP A 125 9.14 17.33 10.95
CA ASP A 125 7.80 17.10 11.52
C ASP A 125 7.16 18.41 11.98
N GLY A 126 5.98 18.72 11.47
CA GLY A 126 5.23 19.93 11.78
C GLY A 126 5.57 21.19 10.97
N ASP A 127 6.64 21.16 10.16
CA ASP A 127 6.97 22.26 9.25
C ASP A 127 5.84 22.48 8.22
N PHE A 128 5.81 23.66 7.60
CA PHE A 128 4.81 23.98 6.58
C PHE A 128 5.44 24.72 5.37
N LEU A 129 4.73 24.63 4.24
CA LEU A 129 5.02 25.33 3.01
C LEU A 129 3.75 26.05 2.54
N ALA A 130 3.85 27.35 2.25
CA ALA A 130 2.77 28.13 1.65
C ALA A 130 2.94 28.22 0.13
N LEU A 131 1.85 27.99 -0.62
CA LEU A 131 1.83 28.06 -2.09
C LEU A 131 1.11 29.31 -2.62
N GLY A 132 0.57 30.11 -1.75
CA GLY A 132 -0.36 31.20 -1.96
C GLY A 132 -1.56 31.00 -1.06
N ARG A 133 -2.66 30.49 -1.61
CA ARG A 133 -3.85 30.10 -0.83
C ARG A 133 -3.63 28.84 -0.01
N HIS A 134 -3.01 27.81 -0.60
CA HIS A 134 -2.80 26.53 0.05
C HIS A 134 -1.63 26.57 1.04
N LYS A 135 -1.83 25.93 2.19
CA LYS A 135 -0.82 25.76 3.23
C LYS A 135 -0.64 24.28 3.52
N LEU A 136 0.53 23.77 3.20
CA LEU A 136 0.87 22.35 3.33
C LEU A 136 1.67 22.12 4.60
N ARG A 137 1.24 21.19 5.45
CA ARG A 137 1.95 20.79 6.65
C ARG A 137 2.50 19.38 6.49
N PHE A 138 3.72 19.15 6.98
CA PHE A 138 4.43 17.88 6.84
C PHE A 138 4.41 17.09 8.15
N TYR A 139 4.07 15.80 8.05
CA TYR A 139 4.06 14.86 9.16
C TYR A 139 5.00 13.71 8.86
N MET A 140 6.08 13.57 9.66
CA MET A 140 7.00 12.44 9.51
C MET A 140 6.33 11.17 10.00
N THR A 141 6.25 10.16 9.13
CA THR A 141 5.62 8.85 9.37
C THR A 141 6.60 7.71 9.05
N PRO A 142 7.79 7.69 9.69
CA PRO A 142 8.84 6.74 9.34
C PRO A 142 8.35 5.31 9.49
N MET A 143 8.79 4.43 8.58
CA MET A 143 8.40 3.03 8.48
C MET A 143 6.92 2.80 8.12
N VAL A 144 6.28 3.78 7.45
CA VAL A 144 4.99 3.57 6.80
C VAL A 144 5.16 3.74 5.27
N HIS A 145 5.91 2.87 4.52
CA HIS A 145 6.52 1.66 5.08
C HIS A 145 8.07 1.70 5.04
N TRP A 146 8.69 2.77 4.56
CA TRP A 146 10.14 3.01 4.55
C TRP A 146 10.56 4.09 5.57
N PRO A 147 11.87 4.21 5.90
CA PRO A 147 12.33 5.09 6.98
C PRO A 147 12.15 6.59 6.70
N GLU A 148 12.16 7.00 5.42
CA GLU A 148 12.04 8.40 5.00
C GLU A 148 10.60 8.88 4.84
N THR A 149 9.61 7.99 4.95
CA THR A 149 8.21 8.34 4.64
C THR A 149 7.69 9.50 5.47
N MET A 150 6.97 10.37 4.80
CA MET A 150 6.19 11.45 5.39
C MET A 150 4.81 11.54 4.74
N MET A 151 3.90 12.26 5.35
CA MET A 151 2.60 12.61 4.79
C MET A 151 2.48 14.13 4.74
N THR A 152 1.86 14.64 3.69
CA THR A 152 1.62 16.07 3.49
C THR A 152 0.13 16.35 3.65
N PHE A 153 -0.23 17.30 4.52
CA PHE A 153 -1.61 17.70 4.73
C PHE A 153 -1.83 19.13 4.26
N ASP A 154 -2.75 19.30 3.32
CA ASP A 154 -3.24 20.62 2.93
C ASP A 154 -4.28 21.12 3.95
N GLU A 155 -3.87 22.06 4.78
CA GLU A 155 -4.72 22.67 5.82
C GLU A 155 -5.89 23.47 5.22
N THR A 156 -5.79 23.88 3.96
CA THR A 156 -6.77 24.76 3.31
C THR A 156 -8.01 24.00 2.84
N ASP A 157 -7.82 22.88 2.17
CA ASP A 157 -8.93 22.09 1.63
C ASP A 157 -9.09 20.73 2.36
N GLY A 158 -8.27 20.44 3.38
CA GLY A 158 -8.35 19.23 4.18
C GLY A 158 -7.91 17.97 3.42
N VAL A 159 -6.95 18.08 2.51
CA VAL A 159 -6.48 16.97 1.69
C VAL A 159 -5.22 16.37 2.30
N LEU A 160 -5.22 15.07 2.57
CA LEU A 160 -4.07 14.32 3.06
C LEU A 160 -3.42 13.56 1.90
N PHE A 161 -2.19 13.89 1.56
CA PHE A 161 -1.33 13.11 0.67
C PHE A 161 -0.52 12.14 1.53
N SER A 162 -0.88 10.87 1.46
CA SER A 162 -0.46 9.89 2.47
C SER A 162 0.70 8.98 2.03
N GLY A 163 1.29 9.22 0.86
CA GLY A 163 2.20 8.24 0.28
C GLY A 163 1.50 6.89 0.16
N ASP A 164 2.15 5.81 0.53
CA ASP A 164 1.62 4.45 0.50
C ASP A 164 0.59 4.16 1.60
N GLY A 165 0.53 5.01 2.61
CA GLY A 165 -0.50 4.91 3.63
C GLY A 165 -1.90 4.96 3.02
N PHE A 166 -2.79 4.06 3.45
CA PHE A 166 -4.17 3.93 2.95
C PHE A 166 -4.31 3.50 1.49
N GLY A 167 -3.20 3.05 0.87
CA GLY A 167 -3.17 2.52 -0.48
C GLY A 167 -3.78 1.13 -0.62
N CYS A 168 -4.01 0.71 -1.85
CA CYS A 168 -4.43 -0.64 -2.21
C CYS A 168 -3.97 -1.00 -3.63
N PHE A 169 -3.85 -2.30 -3.91
CA PHE A 169 -3.61 -2.76 -5.28
C PHE A 169 -4.82 -2.51 -6.19
N GLY A 170 -4.56 -2.47 -7.48
CA GLY A 170 -5.55 -2.30 -8.53
C GLY A 170 -5.49 -0.94 -9.22
N THR A 171 -5.83 -0.95 -10.51
CA THR A 171 -6.02 0.28 -11.29
C THR A 171 -7.31 0.98 -10.90
N VAL A 172 -7.38 2.29 -11.09
CA VAL A 172 -8.60 3.07 -10.93
C VAL A 172 -9.39 3.07 -12.24
N ASP A 173 -10.55 2.41 -12.27
CA ASP A 173 -11.30 2.11 -13.48
C ASP A 173 -12.42 3.12 -13.73
N GLY A 174 -12.26 3.93 -14.78
CA GLY A 174 -13.28 4.92 -15.19
C GLY A 174 -13.28 6.21 -14.37
N GLY A 175 -12.63 6.22 -13.20
CA GLY A 175 -12.49 7.35 -12.31
C GLY A 175 -11.44 7.08 -11.25
N PHE A 176 -11.11 8.06 -10.43
CA PHE A 176 -10.14 7.92 -9.33
C PHE A 176 -10.78 8.19 -7.95
N LEU A 177 -11.96 8.83 -7.90
CA LEU A 177 -12.67 9.07 -6.64
C LEU A 177 -13.45 7.82 -6.24
N ASP A 178 -13.43 7.50 -4.96
CA ASP A 178 -14.17 6.41 -4.36
C ASP A 178 -15.71 6.49 -4.59
N THR A 179 -16.21 7.69 -4.84
CA THR A 179 -17.62 7.95 -5.18
C THR A 179 -17.99 7.65 -6.63
N ARG A 180 -17.01 7.40 -7.51
CA ARG A 180 -17.23 7.25 -8.96
C ARG A 180 -16.85 5.89 -9.52
N ILE A 181 -16.41 4.98 -8.68
CA ILE A 181 -15.96 3.63 -9.07
C ILE A 181 -16.59 2.57 -8.18
N ASN A 182 -16.72 1.34 -8.70
CA ASN A 182 -17.11 0.20 -7.88
C ASN A 182 -15.96 -0.18 -6.93
N LEU A 183 -16.23 -0.23 -5.64
CA LEU A 183 -15.24 -0.45 -4.58
C LEU A 183 -15.08 -1.91 -4.16
N ASP A 184 -15.88 -2.85 -4.66
CA ASP A 184 -15.92 -4.22 -4.14
C ASP A 184 -14.54 -4.88 -4.12
N LYS A 185 -13.78 -4.77 -5.22
CA LYS A 185 -12.43 -5.35 -5.30
C LYS A 185 -11.42 -4.66 -4.39
N TYR A 186 -11.55 -3.36 -4.18
CA TYR A 186 -10.53 -2.58 -3.48
C TYR A 186 -10.47 -2.87 -1.97
N TRP A 187 -11.58 -3.28 -1.34
CA TRP A 187 -11.55 -3.63 0.08
C TRP A 187 -10.67 -4.85 0.36
N GLY A 188 -10.78 -5.89 -0.46
CA GLY A 188 -9.90 -7.06 -0.38
C GLY A 188 -8.46 -6.73 -0.75
N GLU A 189 -8.27 -5.95 -1.82
CA GLU A 189 -6.95 -5.52 -2.26
C GLU A 189 -6.26 -4.57 -1.28
N MET A 190 -6.99 -3.77 -0.49
CA MET A 190 -6.43 -2.96 0.60
C MET A 190 -5.88 -3.83 1.73
N VAL A 191 -6.64 -4.85 2.17
CA VAL A 191 -6.16 -5.79 3.19
C VAL A 191 -4.94 -6.53 2.67
N ARG A 192 -4.95 -6.96 1.40
CA ARG A 192 -3.83 -7.66 0.76
C ARG A 192 -2.61 -6.75 0.60
N TYR A 193 -2.80 -5.49 0.22
CA TYR A 193 -1.75 -4.47 0.18
C TYR A 193 -1.15 -4.26 1.56
N TYR A 194 -1.98 -3.91 2.54
CA TYR A 194 -1.52 -3.70 3.91
C TYR A 194 -0.69 -4.88 4.43
N SER A 195 -1.23 -6.10 4.38
CA SER A 195 -0.61 -7.29 4.97
C SER A 195 0.72 -7.68 4.32
N ASN A 196 0.91 -7.36 3.02
CA ASN A 196 2.12 -7.72 2.29
C ASN A 196 3.18 -6.61 2.27
N ILE A 197 2.77 -5.34 2.25
CA ILE A 197 3.65 -4.18 2.13
C ILE A 197 3.90 -3.52 3.50
N VAL A 198 2.85 -3.24 4.26
CA VAL A 198 2.91 -2.48 5.52
C VAL A 198 2.97 -3.39 6.76
N GLY A 199 2.44 -4.60 6.69
CA GLY A 199 2.02 -5.47 7.80
C GLY A 199 2.96 -5.61 8.99
N LYS A 200 4.30 -5.64 8.79
CA LYS A 200 5.31 -5.65 9.86
C LYS A 200 5.27 -4.41 10.76
N TYR A 201 4.85 -3.28 10.20
CA TYR A 201 5.01 -1.96 10.80
C TYR A 201 3.75 -1.46 11.53
N GLY A 202 3.04 -2.35 12.23
CA GLY A 202 1.82 -1.98 12.97
C GLY A 202 2.02 -0.83 13.96
N SER A 203 3.11 -0.84 14.77
CA SER A 203 3.40 0.26 15.71
C SER A 203 3.70 1.60 15.01
N PRO A 204 4.51 1.68 13.94
CA PRO A 204 4.63 2.89 13.12
C PRO A 204 3.29 3.40 12.57
N VAL A 205 2.43 2.52 12.06
CA VAL A 205 1.09 2.90 11.57
C VAL A 205 0.25 3.51 12.71
N GLN A 206 0.24 2.90 13.90
CA GLN A 206 -0.49 3.45 15.04
C GLN A 206 0.02 4.85 15.43
N LYS A 207 1.34 5.08 15.40
CA LYS A 207 1.91 6.42 15.64
C LYS A 207 1.50 7.43 14.57
N ALA A 208 1.47 7.01 13.31
CA ALA A 208 0.99 7.86 12.21
C ALA A 208 -0.49 8.22 12.42
N LEU A 209 -1.36 7.24 12.71
CA LEU A 209 -2.77 7.47 12.99
C LEU A 209 -2.99 8.42 14.17
N GLN A 210 -2.18 8.32 15.24
CA GLN A 210 -2.23 9.26 16.37
C GLN A 210 -1.87 10.69 15.96
N LYS A 211 -0.85 10.87 15.12
CA LYS A 211 -0.47 12.20 14.60
C LYS A 211 -1.57 12.82 13.72
N LEU A 212 -2.23 12.01 12.93
CA LEU A 212 -3.30 12.45 12.03
C LEU A 212 -4.64 12.62 12.76
N GLY A 213 -4.76 12.07 13.97
CA GLY A 213 -5.96 12.15 14.79
C GLY A 213 -6.32 13.60 15.10
N GLY A 214 -7.56 13.98 14.76
CA GLY A 214 -8.06 15.34 14.95
C GLY A 214 -7.85 16.28 13.75
N LEU A 215 -7.14 15.88 12.70
CA LEU A 215 -7.08 16.66 11.47
C LEU A 215 -8.43 16.60 10.74
N PRO A 216 -8.89 17.72 10.17
CA PRO A 216 -10.14 17.77 9.42
C PRO A 216 -9.96 17.20 8.01
N ILE A 217 -9.63 15.90 7.91
CA ILE A 217 -9.37 15.23 6.65
C ILE A 217 -10.67 15.08 5.86
N SER A 218 -10.69 15.63 4.66
CA SER A 218 -11.82 15.59 3.74
C SER A 218 -11.54 14.76 2.47
N ALA A 219 -10.26 14.46 2.21
CA ALA A 219 -9.82 13.53 1.19
C ALA A 219 -8.50 12.88 1.59
N ILE A 220 -8.33 11.59 1.29
CA ILE A 220 -7.05 10.87 1.40
C ILE A 220 -6.58 10.54 -0.01
N CYS A 221 -5.40 11.02 -0.35
CA CYS A 221 -4.72 10.90 -1.63
C CYS A 221 -3.49 10.00 -1.45
N SER A 222 -3.68 8.68 -1.58
CA SER A 222 -2.59 7.69 -1.52
C SER A 222 -1.91 7.52 -2.88
N THR A 223 -0.70 6.98 -2.89
CA THR A 223 0.05 6.69 -4.12
C THR A 223 -0.53 5.53 -4.94
N HIS A 224 -1.39 4.70 -4.35
CA HIS A 224 -2.04 3.56 -5.00
C HIS A 224 -3.53 3.47 -4.68
N GLY A 225 -4.32 3.06 -5.69
CA GLY A 225 -5.76 2.84 -5.55
C GLY A 225 -6.60 4.12 -5.60
N PRO A 226 -7.84 4.09 -5.13
CA PRO A 226 -8.76 5.22 -5.16
C PRO A 226 -8.33 6.39 -4.28
N VAL A 227 -8.74 7.60 -4.65
CA VAL A 227 -8.78 8.74 -3.74
C VAL A 227 -10.03 8.61 -2.89
N TRP A 228 -9.86 8.61 -1.57
CA TRP A 228 -10.93 8.41 -0.60
C TRP A 228 -11.53 9.74 -0.15
N THR A 229 -12.83 9.93 -0.38
CA THR A 229 -13.56 11.17 -0.04
C THR A 229 -14.77 10.88 0.85
N GLU A 230 -15.51 9.82 0.59
CA GLU A 230 -16.66 9.42 1.42
C GLU A 230 -16.32 8.26 2.38
N ASN A 231 -15.40 7.38 1.99
CA ASN A 231 -15.06 6.19 2.78
C ASN A 231 -13.86 6.38 3.72
N ILE A 232 -13.48 7.61 4.05
CA ILE A 232 -12.32 7.96 4.88
C ILE A 232 -12.33 7.20 6.22
N ALA A 233 -13.43 7.23 6.94
CA ALA A 233 -13.55 6.56 8.24
C ALA A 233 -13.37 5.04 8.14
N ARG A 234 -13.89 4.41 7.07
CA ARG A 234 -13.75 2.98 6.82
C ARG A 234 -12.28 2.62 6.52
N VAL A 235 -11.62 3.42 5.68
CA VAL A 235 -10.22 3.22 5.30
C VAL A 235 -9.29 3.35 6.51
N ILE A 236 -9.46 4.42 7.31
CA ILE A 236 -8.73 4.60 8.56
C ILE A 236 -9.00 3.44 9.52
N GLY A 237 -10.25 3.01 9.65
CA GLY A 237 -10.62 1.89 10.52
C GLY A 237 -10.02 0.55 10.09
N ILE A 238 -9.85 0.29 8.79
CA ILE A 238 -9.15 -0.90 8.28
C ILE A 238 -7.68 -0.86 8.69
N TYR A 239 -6.98 0.25 8.45
CA TYR A 239 -5.56 0.41 8.81
C TYR A 239 -5.35 0.36 10.32
N ASP A 240 -6.21 0.99 11.12
CA ASP A 240 -6.18 0.96 12.57
C ASP A 240 -6.30 -0.47 13.10
N ARG A 241 -7.29 -1.22 12.62
CA ARG A 241 -7.54 -2.61 13.03
C ARG A 241 -6.39 -3.54 12.64
N LEU A 242 -5.93 -3.48 11.39
CA LEU A 242 -4.84 -4.32 10.91
C LEU A 242 -3.53 -4.03 11.62
N SER A 243 -3.23 -2.76 11.94
CA SER A 243 -2.01 -2.34 12.63
C SER A 243 -1.99 -2.73 14.12
N ARG A 244 -3.14 -2.93 14.74
CA ARG A 244 -3.25 -3.54 16.07
C ARG A 244 -3.27 -5.07 16.04
N TYR A 245 -3.23 -5.67 14.84
CA TYR A 245 -3.42 -7.10 14.62
C TYR A 245 -4.78 -7.63 15.09
N ASP A 246 -5.78 -6.76 15.18
CA ASP A 246 -7.15 -7.14 15.46
C ASP A 246 -7.71 -7.95 14.29
N ALA A 247 -8.30 -9.10 14.58
CA ALA A 247 -8.76 -10.04 13.58
C ALA A 247 -10.22 -10.45 13.81
N ASP A 248 -10.89 -10.80 12.72
CA ASP A 248 -12.24 -11.34 12.73
C ASP A 248 -12.25 -12.79 13.24
N GLU A 249 -13.39 -13.22 13.80
CA GLU A 249 -13.61 -14.65 14.09
C GLU A 249 -13.57 -15.45 12.81
N GLY A 250 -12.69 -16.44 12.76
CA GLY A 250 -12.48 -17.30 11.59
C GLY A 250 -11.15 -18.02 11.65
N VAL A 251 -10.96 -18.96 10.75
CA VAL A 251 -9.78 -19.83 10.67
C VAL A 251 -9.28 -19.91 9.24
N VAL A 252 -7.97 -19.73 9.07
CA VAL A 252 -7.25 -20.03 7.85
C VAL A 252 -6.60 -21.40 7.99
N ILE A 253 -6.86 -22.30 7.06
CA ILE A 253 -6.20 -23.60 6.96
C ILE A 253 -5.29 -23.56 5.73
N ALA A 254 -3.97 -23.42 5.95
CA ALA A 254 -2.97 -23.43 4.89
C ALA A 254 -2.23 -24.76 4.88
N TYR A 255 -2.34 -25.52 3.81
CA TYR A 255 -1.79 -26.86 3.75
C TYR A 255 -1.04 -27.17 2.46
N GLY A 256 0.04 -27.95 2.57
CA GLY A 256 0.66 -28.62 1.44
C GLY A 256 0.09 -30.05 1.30
N SER A 257 -0.06 -30.54 0.08
CA SER A 257 -0.47 -31.93 -0.16
C SER A 257 0.09 -32.41 -1.49
N MET A 258 0.73 -33.61 -1.49
CA MET A 258 1.28 -34.22 -2.70
C MET A 258 0.26 -35.13 -3.39
N TYR A 259 -0.37 -36.00 -2.61
CA TYR A 259 -1.25 -37.06 -3.12
C TYR A 259 -2.66 -37.05 -2.49
N GLY A 260 -3.07 -35.93 -1.87
CA GLY A 260 -4.40 -35.75 -1.30
C GLY A 260 -4.56 -36.13 0.18
N ASN A 261 -3.62 -36.85 0.79
CA ASN A 261 -3.78 -37.30 2.20
C ASN A 261 -3.83 -36.10 3.18
N THR A 262 -2.90 -35.16 3.10
CA THR A 262 -2.90 -33.96 3.94
C THR A 262 -4.10 -33.05 3.62
N GLU A 263 -4.56 -33.03 2.37
CA GLU A 263 -5.77 -32.32 1.95
C GLU A 263 -7.03 -32.92 2.61
N GLN A 264 -7.18 -34.26 2.65
CA GLN A 264 -8.29 -34.90 3.35
C GLN A 264 -8.30 -34.61 4.86
N MET A 265 -7.11 -34.51 5.48
CA MET A 265 -7.00 -34.08 6.87
C MET A 265 -7.47 -32.63 7.04
N ALA A 266 -7.09 -31.74 6.13
CA ALA A 266 -7.52 -30.33 6.14
C ALA A 266 -9.04 -30.20 6.00
N GLU A 267 -9.65 -30.99 5.08
CA GLU A 267 -11.11 -31.06 4.92
C GLU A 267 -11.81 -31.53 6.19
N ALA A 268 -11.33 -32.62 6.80
CA ALA A 268 -11.91 -33.14 8.05
C ALA A 268 -11.83 -32.12 9.20
N ILE A 269 -10.73 -31.36 9.28
CA ILE A 269 -10.58 -30.27 10.25
C ILE A 269 -11.58 -29.15 9.96
N ALA A 270 -11.75 -28.77 8.68
CA ALA A 270 -12.70 -27.73 8.29
C ALA A 270 -14.15 -28.15 8.61
N GLU A 271 -14.52 -29.41 8.34
CA GLU A 271 -15.84 -29.96 8.67
C GLU A 271 -16.11 -29.92 10.18
N GLU A 272 -15.15 -30.33 11.01
CA GLU A 272 -15.28 -30.28 12.45
C GLU A 272 -15.39 -28.85 12.98
N LEU A 273 -14.56 -27.92 12.50
CA LEU A 273 -14.67 -26.51 12.84
C LEU A 273 -16.05 -25.93 12.49
N SER A 274 -16.57 -26.31 11.33
CA SER A 274 -17.91 -25.89 10.90
C SER A 274 -18.99 -26.48 11.81
N ALA A 275 -18.89 -27.76 12.21
CA ALA A 275 -19.79 -28.41 13.14
C ALA A 275 -19.77 -27.76 14.53
N GLN A 276 -18.63 -27.19 14.94
CA GLN A 276 -18.46 -26.43 16.17
C GLN A 276 -18.91 -24.95 16.03
N GLY A 277 -19.46 -24.57 14.86
CA GLY A 277 -20.04 -23.24 14.62
C GLY A 277 -19.11 -22.17 14.08
N VAL A 278 -17.88 -22.52 13.68
CA VAL A 278 -16.99 -21.59 12.98
C VAL A 278 -17.52 -21.33 11.57
N LYS A 279 -17.89 -20.08 11.27
CA LYS A 279 -18.51 -19.72 9.98
C LYS A 279 -17.51 -19.28 8.92
N ASN A 280 -16.42 -18.63 9.33
CA ASN A 280 -15.40 -18.12 8.40
C ASN A 280 -14.23 -19.10 8.39
N ILE A 281 -14.24 -20.04 7.46
CA ILE A 281 -13.16 -21.00 7.24
C ILE A 281 -12.62 -20.78 5.84
N VAL A 282 -11.34 -20.48 5.72
CA VAL A 282 -10.67 -20.26 4.44
C VAL A 282 -9.57 -21.30 4.28
N MET A 283 -9.65 -22.06 3.20
CA MET A 283 -8.69 -23.13 2.92
C MET A 283 -7.78 -22.76 1.77
N HIS A 284 -6.48 -22.93 1.96
CA HIS A 284 -5.46 -22.68 0.94
C HIS A 284 -4.55 -23.89 0.76
N ASN A 285 -4.56 -24.47 -0.43
CA ASN A 285 -3.46 -25.33 -0.86
C ASN A 285 -2.27 -24.44 -1.25
N VAL A 286 -1.19 -24.47 -0.45
CA VAL A 286 -0.03 -23.56 -0.62
C VAL A 286 0.73 -23.76 -1.93
N ALA A 287 0.58 -24.90 -2.58
CA ALA A 287 1.15 -25.15 -3.91
C ALA A 287 0.34 -24.50 -5.04
N LYS A 288 -0.91 -24.09 -4.77
CA LYS A 288 -1.84 -23.49 -5.75
C LYS A 288 -2.11 -22.01 -5.46
N SER A 289 -2.24 -21.64 -4.17
CA SER A 289 -2.55 -20.27 -3.74
C SER A 289 -1.28 -19.46 -3.58
N HIS A 290 -1.23 -18.28 -4.20
CA HIS A 290 -0.08 -17.40 -4.00
C HIS A 290 -0.02 -16.90 -2.55
N PRO A 291 1.16 -16.88 -1.90
CA PRO A 291 1.30 -16.49 -0.48
C PRO A 291 0.67 -15.15 -0.10
N SER A 292 0.59 -14.18 -1.03
CA SER A 292 -0.01 -12.87 -0.72
C SER A 292 -1.47 -12.93 -0.31
N TYR A 293 -2.25 -13.86 -0.85
CA TYR A 293 -3.65 -14.07 -0.47
C TYR A 293 -3.74 -14.77 0.89
N ILE A 294 -2.91 -15.79 1.11
CA ILE A 294 -2.84 -16.52 2.38
C ILE A 294 -2.49 -15.56 3.52
N ILE A 295 -1.49 -14.70 3.31
CA ILE A 295 -1.05 -13.69 4.29
C ILE A 295 -2.18 -12.68 4.57
N ALA A 296 -2.92 -12.24 3.55
CA ALA A 296 -4.06 -11.35 3.73
C ALA A 296 -5.13 -11.97 4.64
N ASP A 297 -5.46 -13.24 4.42
CA ASP A 297 -6.43 -13.95 5.26
C ASP A 297 -5.89 -14.20 6.67
N ILE A 298 -4.58 -14.44 6.85
CA ILE A 298 -3.94 -14.55 8.16
C ILE A 298 -4.02 -13.22 8.94
N PHE A 299 -3.92 -12.08 8.27
CA PHE A 299 -4.15 -10.79 8.92
C PHE A 299 -5.61 -10.57 9.26
N ARG A 300 -6.52 -11.14 8.49
CA ARG A 300 -7.97 -10.98 8.66
C ARG A 300 -8.55 -11.84 9.77
N TYR A 301 -8.10 -13.10 9.93
CA TYR A 301 -8.73 -14.08 10.80
C TYR A 301 -7.86 -14.49 12.01
N LYS A 302 -8.51 -14.86 13.14
CA LYS A 302 -7.86 -15.17 14.40
C LYS A 302 -7.15 -16.53 14.42
N GLY A 303 -7.69 -17.52 13.72
CA GLY A 303 -7.14 -18.88 13.70
C GLY A 303 -6.24 -19.11 12.50
N LEU A 304 -5.11 -19.77 12.70
CA LEU A 304 -4.22 -20.26 11.66
C LEU A 304 -3.90 -21.73 11.92
N ILE A 305 -4.23 -22.59 10.98
CA ILE A 305 -3.90 -24.01 11.02
C ILE A 305 -3.00 -24.30 9.82
N ILE A 306 -1.84 -24.89 10.07
CA ILE A 306 -0.85 -25.22 9.04
C ILE A 306 -0.70 -26.72 8.92
N GLY A 307 -0.90 -27.23 7.70
CA GLY A 307 -0.75 -28.65 7.36
C GLY A 307 0.43 -28.90 6.44
N SER A 308 1.27 -29.89 6.76
CA SER A 308 2.40 -30.27 5.92
C SER A 308 2.60 -31.79 5.84
N PRO A 309 2.77 -32.37 4.64
CA PRO A 309 3.36 -33.69 4.54
C PRO A 309 4.85 -33.60 4.80
N THR A 310 5.45 -34.69 5.29
CA THR A 310 6.91 -34.84 5.33
C THR A 310 7.45 -35.05 3.92
N TYR A 311 8.41 -34.22 3.50
CA TYR A 311 9.10 -34.32 2.23
C TYR A 311 10.61 -34.33 2.46
N SER A 312 11.31 -35.38 2.00
CA SER A 312 12.76 -35.54 2.21
C SER A 312 13.20 -35.32 3.68
N ASN A 313 12.45 -35.85 4.64
CA ASN A 313 12.63 -35.69 6.08
C ASN A 313 12.54 -34.23 6.59
N GLN A 314 11.88 -33.34 5.84
CA GLN A 314 11.71 -31.94 6.16
C GLN A 314 10.25 -31.50 5.94
N ILE A 315 9.94 -30.26 6.28
CA ILE A 315 8.68 -29.62 5.94
C ILE A 315 8.55 -29.52 4.40
N PHE A 316 7.34 -29.66 3.89
CA PHE A 316 7.06 -29.48 2.48
C PHE A 316 7.48 -28.07 2.02
N PRO A 317 8.29 -27.92 0.92
CA PRO A 317 8.99 -26.68 0.59
C PRO A 317 8.08 -25.45 0.48
N GLU A 318 6.88 -25.60 -0.10
CA GLU A 318 5.94 -24.51 -0.24
C GLU A 318 5.36 -24.05 1.12
N VAL A 319 5.21 -24.98 2.06
CA VAL A 319 4.81 -24.65 3.44
C VAL A 319 5.94 -23.93 4.15
N GLU A 320 7.19 -24.41 4.03
CA GLU A 320 8.38 -23.73 4.57
C GLU A 320 8.52 -22.32 4.04
N SER A 321 8.34 -22.13 2.72
CA SER A 321 8.35 -20.82 2.07
C SER A 321 7.26 -19.89 2.61
N LEU A 322 6.05 -20.39 2.86
CA LEU A 322 4.98 -19.61 3.47
C LEU A 322 5.33 -19.22 4.91
N LEU A 323 5.83 -20.16 5.72
CA LEU A 323 6.24 -19.90 7.11
C LEU A 323 7.32 -18.79 7.18
N SER A 324 8.33 -18.85 6.33
CA SER A 324 9.33 -17.79 6.20
C SER A 324 8.70 -16.42 5.94
N LYS A 325 7.73 -16.34 5.03
CA LYS A 325 7.04 -15.09 4.70
C LYS A 325 6.17 -14.56 5.85
N ILE A 326 5.53 -15.45 6.60
CA ILE A 326 4.75 -15.07 7.79
C ILE A 326 5.67 -14.52 8.88
N LEU A 327 6.81 -15.17 9.11
CA LEU A 327 7.78 -14.79 10.14
C LEU A 327 8.31 -13.37 9.94
N VAL A 328 8.65 -12.99 8.70
CA VAL A 328 9.16 -11.63 8.40
C VAL A 328 8.13 -10.55 8.68
N ARG A 329 6.83 -10.88 8.70
CA ARG A 329 5.73 -9.92 8.94
C ARG A 329 5.37 -9.79 10.41
N GLU A 330 5.97 -10.61 11.27
CA GLU A 330 5.77 -10.54 12.73
C GLU A 330 4.29 -10.52 13.14
N VAL A 331 3.45 -11.31 12.45
CA VAL A 331 2.02 -11.39 12.76
C VAL A 331 1.80 -11.82 14.20
N LYS A 332 0.90 -11.13 14.91
CA LYS A 332 0.64 -11.32 16.34
C LYS A 332 -0.82 -11.66 16.60
N GLY A 333 -1.09 -12.22 17.79
CA GLY A 333 -2.45 -12.41 18.28
C GLY A 333 -3.26 -13.47 17.52
N ARG A 334 -2.60 -14.53 17.02
CA ARG A 334 -3.26 -15.64 16.32
C ARG A 334 -3.24 -16.91 17.14
N TYR A 335 -4.34 -17.68 17.10
CA TYR A 335 -4.36 -19.05 17.57
C TYR A 335 -3.72 -19.94 16.51
N LEU A 336 -2.70 -20.69 16.89
CA LEU A 336 -1.95 -21.53 15.94
C LEU A 336 -2.24 -23.01 16.20
N GLY A 337 -2.65 -23.72 15.16
CA GLY A 337 -2.70 -25.18 15.09
C GLY A 337 -1.80 -25.69 13.97
N TYR A 338 -1.40 -26.94 14.07
CA TYR A 338 -0.67 -27.61 13.00
C TYR A 338 -0.99 -29.09 12.94
N PHE A 339 -0.86 -29.66 11.76
CA PHE A 339 -1.02 -31.08 11.51
C PHE A 339 -0.07 -31.54 10.39
N GLY A 340 0.15 -32.84 10.30
CA GLY A 340 1.04 -33.37 9.29
C GLY A 340 0.76 -34.81 8.94
N SER A 341 1.28 -35.27 7.82
CA SER A 341 1.25 -36.64 7.36
C SER A 341 2.63 -37.15 6.97
N PHE A 342 2.91 -38.41 7.24
CA PHE A 342 4.14 -39.06 6.83
C PHE A 342 3.87 -40.55 6.49
N ALA A 343 4.77 -41.16 5.71
CA ALA A 343 4.64 -42.58 5.35
C ALA A 343 5.77 -43.43 5.95
N TRP A 344 7.03 -43.03 5.82
CA TRP A 344 8.19 -43.86 6.18
C TRP A 344 9.24 -43.12 7.04
N ALA A 345 9.17 -41.79 7.09
CA ALA A 345 10.11 -40.97 7.85
C ALA A 345 9.37 -40.23 8.95
N GLY A 346 9.17 -40.35 10.03
CA GLY A 346 8.44 -39.61 11.08
C GLY A 346 7.98 -38.17 10.71
N ALA A 347 7.12 -37.63 11.52
CA ALA A 347 6.62 -36.27 11.35
C ALA A 347 7.55 -35.23 12.03
#